data_e326f059f9c059ee2ab54974261db75c
#
_entry.id   e326f059f9c059ee2ab54974261db75c
#
_cell.length_a   1.000
_cell.length_b   1.000
_cell.length_c   1.000
_cell.angle_alpha   90.00
_cell.angle_beta   90.00
_cell.angle_gamma   90.00
#
_symmetry.space_group_name_H-M   'P 1'
#
loop_
_entity.id
_entity.type
_entity.pdbx_description
1 polymer ?
#
loop_
_entity_poly.entity_id
_entity_poly.type
_entity_poly.pdbx_seq_one_letter_code
_entity_poly.pdbx_strand_id
1 'polypeptide(L)'
;SRLGNYTRNQVIVCIEGWCKAKQEKYKSRRPRSMSQPNINTKPDPNIKSVSVDNTGAEKRTRRGSAPNAQNIKMYKSPPKPSINPRERRMSEPLTPVEKQYAQNDHQMKQQYQKSQQELQEELLQKNMVKYDALGIYPSVNRLIAIGDLHGDLTVTLIALKLAGVISKDIFPYNVQNIQWTGGSTWVVQLGDQIDRCRPDDWVKNCVADLDDVVEDEGNNMMIIQIFQKLDAQAKKVGGRVLGMIGNHELMNIDRYFRYVSPKEFLEFVPPAERNRKKTDDGYPYGYYHRLKVFERGGNIAKHYALQKKSITIIGKNLFVHGGLSHELVSKYSIHEINEVVKKWLLKQETKQEEQVFDEIFRDDDDLSPFRSRLYNKADGEGETTLEGVEKLLDRV
;
A
#
# COMPACT_ATOMS: atom_id res chain seq x y z
N SER A 1 25.85 7.23 -9.18
CA SER A 1 25.07 6.16 -8.57
C SER A 1 25.61 5.84 -7.18
N ARG A 2 24.98 6.41 -6.15
CA ARG A 2 25.18 5.97 -4.78
C ARG A 2 23.82 5.49 -4.27
N LEU A 3 23.50 4.23 -4.56
CA LEU A 3 22.50 3.48 -3.84
C LEU A 3 23.16 3.04 -2.54
N GLY A 4 22.90 3.77 -1.44
CA GLY A 4 23.31 3.38 -0.11
C GLY A 4 22.62 2.09 0.30
N ASN A 5 23.29 1.30 1.09
CA ASN A 5 23.02 -0.01 1.65
C ASN A 5 21.51 -0.27 1.98
N TYR A 6 20.74 -0.64 0.97
CA TYR A 6 19.44 -1.28 1.20
C TYR A 6 19.69 -2.77 1.47
N THR A 7 19.21 -3.24 2.60
CA THR A 7 19.20 -4.68 2.88
C THR A 7 18.42 -5.40 1.78
N ARG A 8 18.90 -6.56 1.34
CA ARG A 8 18.42 -7.38 0.19
C ARG A 8 16.90 -7.70 0.17
N ASN A 9 16.11 -7.23 1.11
CA ASN A 9 14.69 -7.56 1.28
C ASN A 9 13.73 -6.41 0.96
N GLN A 10 14.23 -5.24 0.54
CA GLN A 10 13.40 -4.12 0.10
C GLN A 10 13.53 -3.97 -1.40
N VAL A 11 12.55 -4.47 -2.13
CA VAL A 11 12.45 -4.27 -3.58
C VAL A 11 11.35 -3.25 -3.83
N ILE A 12 11.76 -2.04 -4.18
CA ILE A 12 10.85 -1.04 -4.75
C ILE A 12 10.71 -1.41 -6.23
N VAL A 13 9.60 -2.02 -6.59
CA VAL A 13 9.24 -2.24 -8.00
C VAL A 13 8.53 -0.98 -8.48
N CYS A 14 9.32 0.00 -8.91
CA CYS A 14 8.79 1.04 -9.79
C CYS A 14 8.49 0.36 -11.14
N ILE A 15 7.24 0.42 -11.61
CA ILE A 15 6.93 -0.14 -12.93
C ILE A 15 7.54 0.77 -13.98
N GLU A 16 8.74 0.41 -14.45
CA GLU A 16 9.51 1.16 -15.45
C GLU A 16 8.85 1.26 -16.83
N GLY A 17 7.75 0.58 -17.09
CA GLY A 17 7.06 0.63 -18.38
C GLY A 17 6.66 2.06 -18.78
N TRP A 18 6.19 2.84 -17.86
CA TRP A 18 5.83 4.23 -18.08
C TRP A 18 7.06 5.16 -18.16
N CYS A 19 8.09 4.91 -17.36
CA CYS A 19 9.35 5.63 -17.42
C CYS A 19 10.14 5.35 -18.70
N LYS A 20 10.15 4.10 -19.22
CA LYS A 20 10.81 3.75 -20.48
C LYS A 20 10.12 4.36 -21.69
N ALA A 21 8.82 4.29 -21.80
CA ALA A 21 8.05 4.89 -22.89
C ALA A 21 8.24 6.43 -22.93
N LYS A 22 8.27 7.10 -21.79
CA LYS A 22 8.62 8.53 -21.71
C LYS A 22 10.08 8.79 -22.05
N GLN A 23 11.03 8.00 -21.57
CA GLN A 23 12.45 8.18 -21.88
C GLN A 23 12.77 7.95 -23.37
N GLU A 24 12.12 6.99 -24.02
CA GLU A 24 12.30 6.76 -25.47
C GLU A 24 11.63 7.85 -26.30
N LYS A 25 10.43 8.33 -25.93
CA LYS A 25 9.79 9.50 -26.55
C LYS A 25 10.62 10.80 -26.35
N TYR A 26 11.29 10.98 -25.22
CA TYR A 26 12.19 12.12 -24.97
C TYR A 26 13.52 11.99 -25.74
N LYS A 27 14.08 10.80 -25.90
CA LYS A 27 15.28 10.56 -26.70
C LYS A 27 15.07 10.82 -28.20
N SER A 28 13.88 10.56 -28.70
CA SER A 28 13.53 10.78 -30.12
C SER A 28 13.29 12.26 -30.46
N ARG A 29 13.13 13.15 -29.47
CA ARG A 29 12.88 14.59 -29.66
C ARG A 29 14.08 15.50 -29.42
N ARG A 30 15.29 14.97 -29.10
CA ARG A 30 16.50 15.80 -29.01
C ARG A 30 17.06 16.08 -30.41
N PRO A 31 17.28 17.36 -30.80
CA PRO A 31 18.06 17.67 -31.98
C PRO A 31 19.51 17.18 -31.78
N ARG A 32 20.04 16.53 -32.81
CA ARG A 32 21.47 16.17 -32.85
C ARG A 32 22.30 17.46 -32.98
N SER A 33 22.85 17.93 -31.87
CA SER A 33 24.12 18.69 -31.80
C SER A 33 24.25 19.34 -30.41
N MET A 34 25.11 18.75 -29.59
CA MET A 34 26.06 19.49 -28.75
C MET A 34 27.03 18.48 -28.10
N SER A 35 28.29 18.69 -28.39
CA SER A 35 29.45 17.95 -27.93
C SER A 35 29.61 18.02 -26.41
N GLN A 36 29.94 16.88 -25.77
CA GLN A 36 30.29 16.80 -24.36
C GLN A 36 31.63 17.49 -24.07
N PRO A 37 31.76 18.23 -22.97
CA PRO A 37 33.05 18.57 -22.41
C PRO A 37 33.59 17.44 -21.53
N ASN A 38 34.84 17.11 -21.76
CA ASN A 38 35.68 16.14 -21.06
C ASN A 38 36.14 16.77 -19.73
N ILE A 39 35.76 16.22 -18.57
CA ILE A 39 36.34 16.65 -17.28
C ILE A 39 36.91 15.42 -16.56
N ASN A 40 38.23 15.26 -16.72
CA ASN A 40 39.11 14.49 -15.85
C ASN A 40 39.42 15.38 -14.62
N THR A 41 38.98 15.02 -13.41
CA THR A 41 39.55 15.55 -12.17
C THR A 41 39.79 14.40 -11.18
N LYS A 42 41.04 14.33 -10.70
CA LYS A 42 41.54 13.40 -9.69
C LYS A 42 40.98 13.73 -8.30
N PRO A 43 40.83 12.78 -7.37
CA PRO A 43 40.33 13.04 -6.03
C PRO A 43 41.38 13.65 -5.10
N ASP A 44 40.94 14.60 -4.27
CA ASP A 44 41.72 15.28 -3.21
C ASP A 44 41.83 14.38 -1.96
N PRO A 45 43.02 14.27 -1.33
CA PRO A 45 43.32 13.31 -0.26
C PRO A 45 43.19 13.86 1.17
N ASN A 46 42.28 14.80 1.48
CA ASN A 46 42.19 15.34 2.84
C ASN A 46 40.75 15.36 3.39
N ILE A 47 40.25 14.20 3.84
CA ILE A 47 39.13 14.15 4.79
C ILE A 47 39.50 13.21 5.93
N LYS A 48 39.75 13.81 7.11
CA LYS A 48 39.98 13.11 8.38
C LYS A 48 38.66 12.52 8.90
N SER A 49 38.70 11.24 9.25
CA SER A 49 37.67 10.52 9.99
C SER A 49 37.59 11.01 11.44
N VAL A 50 36.40 11.39 11.90
CA VAL A 50 36.11 11.61 13.31
C VAL A 50 35.35 10.40 13.82
N SER A 51 35.95 9.68 14.77
CA SER A 51 35.32 8.62 15.55
C SER A 51 34.55 9.26 16.70
N VAL A 52 33.28 8.89 16.88
CA VAL A 52 32.49 9.28 18.06
C VAL A 52 32.32 8.05 18.94
N ASP A 53 32.90 8.15 20.16
CA ASP A 53 32.74 7.16 21.20
C ASP A 53 31.35 7.23 21.86
N ASN A 54 30.74 6.07 21.98
CA ASN A 54 29.50 5.86 22.71
C ASN A 54 29.78 5.50 24.16
N THR A 55 29.60 6.44 25.09
CA THR A 55 29.40 6.11 26.52
C THR A 55 28.39 7.08 27.13
N GLY A 56 27.27 6.56 27.60
CA GLY A 56 26.28 7.34 28.35
C GLY A 56 24.92 6.66 28.46
N ALA A 57 24.85 5.61 29.27
CA ALA A 57 23.59 4.98 29.60
C ALA A 57 22.87 5.76 30.71
N GLU A 58 21.78 6.43 30.41
CA GLU A 58 20.80 6.87 31.42
C GLU A 58 19.56 6.00 31.39
N LYS A 59 19.36 5.27 32.49
CA LYS A 59 18.17 4.51 32.82
C LYS A 59 17.01 5.46 33.12
N ARG A 60 16.02 5.57 32.23
CA ARG A 60 14.69 6.08 32.60
C ARG A 60 13.68 4.93 32.62
N THR A 61 13.38 4.49 33.85
CA THR A 61 12.25 3.62 34.14
C THR A 61 10.94 4.36 33.94
N ARG A 62 10.21 4.07 32.86
CA ARG A 62 8.78 4.33 32.77
C ARG A 62 8.05 3.01 32.99
N ARG A 63 7.39 2.89 34.14
CA ARG A 63 6.39 1.85 34.43
C ARG A 63 5.19 2.10 33.50
N GLY A 64 5.13 1.38 32.37
CA GLY A 64 3.89 1.13 31.65
C GLY A 64 3.21 -0.06 32.31
N SER A 65 2.01 0.13 32.82
CA SER A 65 1.17 -0.94 33.34
C SER A 65 0.92 -1.97 32.25
N ALA A 66 1.42 -3.18 32.44
CA ALA A 66 1.11 -4.32 31.61
C ALA A 66 -0.41 -4.63 31.71
N PRO A 67 -1.07 -5.05 30.62
CA PRO A 67 -2.44 -5.52 30.71
C PRO A 67 -2.49 -6.76 31.59
N ASN A 68 -3.51 -6.79 32.43
CA ASN A 68 -3.79 -7.72 33.49
C ASN A 68 -3.68 -9.19 33.02
N ALA A 69 -2.56 -9.85 33.35
CA ALA A 69 -2.26 -11.22 32.99
C ALA A 69 -3.01 -12.25 33.88
N GLN A 70 -4.22 -11.96 34.34
CA GLN A 70 -4.90 -12.73 35.38
C GLN A 70 -5.59 -14.03 34.92
N ASN A 71 -5.51 -14.46 33.66
CA ASN A 71 -6.20 -15.66 33.21
C ASN A 71 -5.38 -16.66 32.39
N ILE A 72 -4.06 -16.59 32.38
CA ILE A 72 -3.26 -17.63 31.72
C ILE A 72 -3.09 -18.75 32.73
N LYS A 73 -3.90 -19.81 32.62
CA LYS A 73 -3.64 -21.07 33.32
C LYS A 73 -2.29 -21.59 32.89
N MET A 74 -1.30 -21.49 33.76
CA MET A 74 0.02 -22.09 33.49
C MET A 74 -0.13 -23.61 33.34
N TYR A 75 0.50 -24.17 32.29
CA TYR A 75 0.59 -25.58 32.11
C TYR A 75 1.29 -26.20 33.35
N LYS A 76 0.60 -27.12 34.04
CA LYS A 76 1.19 -27.96 35.06
C LYS A 76 1.15 -29.37 34.53
N SER A 77 2.31 -29.97 34.37
CA SER A 77 2.38 -31.41 34.03
C SER A 77 1.61 -32.23 35.08
N PRO A 78 0.86 -33.22 34.65
CA PRO A 78 0.20 -34.14 35.61
C PRO A 78 1.25 -34.76 36.50
N PRO A 79 0.88 -35.13 37.74
CA PRO A 79 1.81 -35.81 38.67
C PRO A 79 2.33 -37.09 38.04
N LYS A 80 3.66 -37.25 38.06
CA LYS A 80 4.28 -38.50 37.58
C LYS A 80 3.85 -39.67 38.44
N PRO A 81 3.61 -40.84 37.86
CA PRO A 81 3.42 -42.07 38.64
C PRO A 81 4.63 -42.30 39.54
N SER A 82 4.40 -42.68 40.77
CA SER A 82 5.47 -42.99 41.76
C SER A 82 6.16 -44.29 41.38
N ILE A 83 7.19 -44.23 40.57
CA ILE A 83 8.01 -45.36 40.15
C ILE A 83 9.43 -45.08 40.63
N ASN A 84 10.04 -46.05 41.28
CA ASN A 84 11.41 -45.94 41.76
C ASN A 84 12.39 -45.86 40.56
N PRO A 85 13.14 -44.77 40.36
CA PRO A 85 13.95 -44.58 39.14
C PRO A 85 15.15 -45.52 39.02
N ARG A 86 15.45 -46.31 40.06
CA ARG A 86 16.67 -47.13 40.12
C ARG A 86 16.57 -48.53 39.53
N GLU A 87 15.37 -48.99 39.15
CA GLU A 87 15.17 -50.38 38.77
C GLU A 87 14.86 -50.67 37.31
N ARG A 88 14.80 -49.61 36.45
CA ARG A 88 14.41 -49.82 35.06
C ARG A 88 15.60 -49.92 34.12
N ARG A 89 15.74 -51.04 33.42
CA ARG A 89 16.64 -51.19 32.26
C ARG A 89 16.02 -50.45 31.06
N MET A 90 16.83 -49.75 30.27
CA MET A 90 16.39 -48.92 29.14
C MET A 90 15.61 -49.68 28.02
N SER A 91 15.48 -50.96 28.11
CA SER A 91 14.84 -51.85 27.12
C SER A 91 13.46 -52.37 27.52
N GLU A 92 12.96 -52.04 28.70
CA GLU A 92 11.64 -52.56 29.13
C GLU A 92 10.48 -51.75 28.56
N PRO A 93 9.42 -52.37 28.03
CA PRO A 93 8.26 -51.67 27.52
C PRO A 93 7.52 -50.92 28.64
N LEU A 94 7.01 -49.73 28.32
CA LEU A 94 6.22 -48.90 29.24
C LEU A 94 5.02 -49.66 29.78
N THR A 95 4.79 -49.58 31.08
CA THR A 95 3.56 -50.11 31.69
C THR A 95 2.30 -49.43 31.15
N PRO A 96 1.12 -50.04 31.22
CA PRO A 96 -0.13 -49.42 30.80
C PRO A 96 -0.36 -48.01 31.45
N VAL A 97 -0.01 -47.87 32.74
CA VAL A 97 -0.14 -46.60 33.49
C VAL A 97 0.80 -45.53 32.95
N GLU A 98 2.05 -45.87 32.63
CA GLU A 98 3.01 -44.95 32.07
C GLU A 98 2.66 -44.53 30.65
N LYS A 99 2.12 -45.44 29.83
CA LYS A 99 1.58 -45.14 28.51
C LYS A 99 0.43 -44.14 28.60
N GLN A 100 -0.50 -44.37 29.52
CA GLN A 100 -1.63 -43.50 29.74
C GLN A 100 -1.18 -42.09 30.25
N TYR A 101 -0.20 -42.06 31.18
CA TYR A 101 0.40 -40.81 31.65
C TYR A 101 1.05 -40.04 30.49
N ALA A 102 1.85 -40.70 29.66
CA ALA A 102 2.52 -40.07 28.53
C ALA A 102 1.51 -39.52 27.48
N GLN A 103 0.42 -40.25 27.23
CA GLN A 103 -0.66 -39.82 26.34
C GLN A 103 -1.38 -38.60 26.89
N ASN A 104 -1.73 -38.58 28.18
CA ASN A 104 -2.40 -37.46 28.83
C ASN A 104 -1.50 -36.22 28.87
N ASP A 105 -0.22 -36.36 29.19
CA ASP A 105 0.75 -35.26 29.19
C ASP A 105 0.92 -34.68 27.77
N HIS A 106 0.99 -35.55 26.75
CA HIS A 106 1.05 -35.13 25.35
C HIS A 106 -0.19 -34.34 24.91
N GLN A 107 -1.38 -34.86 25.24
CA GLN A 107 -2.65 -34.17 24.93
C GLN A 107 -2.75 -32.82 25.65
N MET A 108 -2.37 -32.72 26.92
CA MET A 108 -2.36 -31.48 27.66
C MET A 108 -1.35 -30.46 27.09
N LYS A 109 -0.17 -30.92 26.66
CA LYS A 109 0.80 -30.05 25.96
C LYS A 109 0.27 -29.52 24.64
N GLN A 110 -0.39 -30.36 23.86
CA GLN A 110 -1.01 -29.93 22.59
C GLN A 110 -2.12 -28.91 22.84
N GLN A 111 -2.99 -29.14 23.82
CA GLN A 111 -4.05 -28.16 24.17
C GLN A 111 -3.47 -26.83 24.65
N TYR A 112 -2.42 -26.90 25.49
CA TYR A 112 -1.74 -25.67 25.93
C TYR A 112 -1.10 -24.89 24.78
N GLN A 113 -0.39 -25.59 23.87
CA GLN A 113 0.20 -24.97 22.68
C GLN A 113 -0.87 -24.34 21.78
N LYS A 114 -1.99 -25.05 21.57
CA LYS A 114 -3.11 -24.52 20.80
C LYS A 114 -3.71 -23.27 21.42
N SER A 115 -3.94 -23.25 22.74
CA SER A 115 -4.48 -22.08 23.44
C SER A 115 -3.51 -20.88 23.41
N GLN A 116 -2.19 -21.11 23.41
CA GLN A 116 -1.18 -20.05 23.27
C GLN A 116 -1.17 -19.47 21.85
N GLN A 117 -1.34 -20.32 20.82
CA GLN A 117 -1.46 -19.86 19.44
C GLN A 117 -2.73 -19.02 19.24
N GLU A 118 -3.88 -19.49 19.72
CA GLU A 118 -5.14 -18.76 19.65
C GLU A 118 -5.04 -17.37 20.33
N LEU A 119 -4.39 -17.30 21.48
CA LEU A 119 -4.16 -16.02 22.18
C LEU A 119 -3.23 -15.09 21.40
N GLN A 120 -2.17 -15.63 20.79
CA GLN A 120 -1.27 -14.84 19.94
C GLN A 120 -1.98 -14.31 18.69
N GLU A 121 -2.80 -15.15 18.05
CA GLU A 121 -3.59 -14.76 16.88
C GLU A 121 -4.60 -13.66 17.23
N GLU A 122 -5.31 -13.80 18.37
CA GLU A 122 -6.25 -12.77 18.85
C GLU A 122 -5.53 -11.42 19.11
N LEU A 123 -4.38 -11.46 19.78
CA LEU A 123 -3.58 -10.27 20.06
C LEU A 123 -3.07 -9.62 18.78
N LEU A 124 -2.61 -10.45 17.84
CA LEU A 124 -2.16 -9.97 16.53
C LEU A 124 -3.31 -9.30 15.77
N GLN A 125 -4.48 -9.94 15.74
CA GLN A 125 -5.67 -9.40 15.08
C GLN A 125 -6.12 -8.08 15.70
N LYS A 126 -6.12 -7.97 17.03
CA LYS A 126 -6.44 -6.73 17.76
C LYS A 126 -5.46 -5.62 17.44
N ASN A 127 -4.16 -5.92 17.38
CA ASN A 127 -3.14 -4.97 16.98
C ASN A 127 -3.30 -4.53 15.52
N MET A 128 -3.64 -5.46 14.60
CA MET A 128 -3.86 -5.13 13.20
C MET A 128 -5.04 -4.17 13.00
N VAL A 129 -6.13 -4.31 13.76
CA VAL A 129 -7.25 -3.33 13.74
C VAL A 129 -6.76 -1.93 14.11
N LYS A 130 -5.89 -1.81 15.11
CA LYS A 130 -5.29 -0.53 15.50
C LYS A 130 -4.37 0.03 14.41
N TYR A 131 -3.53 -0.81 13.81
CA TYR A 131 -2.64 -0.40 12.72
C TYR A 131 -3.43 0.04 11.49
N ASP A 132 -4.46 -0.71 11.11
CA ASP A 132 -5.36 -0.36 10.00
C ASP A 132 -6.10 0.97 10.26
N ALA A 133 -6.47 1.26 11.50
CA ALA A 133 -7.09 2.55 11.85
C ALA A 133 -6.10 3.72 11.66
N LEU A 134 -4.87 3.59 12.13
CA LEU A 134 -3.87 4.64 12.08
C LEU A 134 -3.17 4.77 10.72
N GLY A 135 -3.11 3.71 9.91
CA GLY A 135 -2.26 3.62 8.71
C GLY A 135 -0.76 3.50 9.04
N ILE A 136 -0.43 3.10 10.27
CA ILE A 136 0.95 2.97 10.76
C ILE A 136 1.18 1.52 11.19
N TYR A 137 2.12 0.84 10.52
CA TYR A 137 2.37 -0.58 10.67
C TYR A 137 3.81 -0.85 11.11
N PRO A 138 4.06 -1.98 11.78
CA PRO A 138 5.42 -2.41 12.10
C PRO A 138 6.23 -2.74 10.84
N SER A 139 7.55 -2.85 10.99
CA SER A 139 8.43 -3.32 9.90
C SER A 139 8.08 -4.75 9.49
N VAL A 140 8.18 -5.02 8.19
CA VAL A 140 7.90 -6.33 7.58
C VAL A 140 9.13 -6.87 6.85
N ASN A 141 9.21 -8.19 6.69
CA ASN A 141 10.37 -8.84 6.09
C ASN A 141 10.54 -8.52 4.59
N ARG A 142 9.43 -8.44 3.86
CA ARG A 142 9.44 -8.13 2.42
C ARG A 142 8.32 -7.15 2.13
N LEU A 143 8.70 -5.99 1.61
CA LEU A 143 7.81 -4.89 1.26
C LEU A 143 8.03 -4.50 -0.19
N ILE A 144 6.92 -4.35 -0.94
CA ILE A 144 6.92 -3.99 -2.35
C ILE A 144 5.96 -2.82 -2.54
N ALA A 145 6.40 -1.79 -3.26
CA ALA A 145 5.55 -0.70 -3.71
C ALA A 145 5.24 -0.86 -5.21
N ILE A 146 3.99 -0.63 -5.57
CA ILE A 146 3.49 -0.62 -6.95
C ILE A 146 2.89 0.77 -7.20
N GLY A 147 3.37 1.46 -8.21
CA GLY A 147 2.87 2.79 -8.61
C GLY A 147 1.52 2.72 -9.33
N ASP A 148 1.24 3.78 -10.09
CA ASP A 148 -0.01 4.02 -10.80
C ASP A 148 -0.32 2.92 -11.83
N LEU A 149 -1.58 2.55 -11.93
CA LEU A 149 -2.06 1.49 -12.84
C LEU A 149 -3.00 2.01 -13.93
N HIS A 150 -3.75 3.06 -13.62
CA HIS A 150 -4.59 3.77 -14.56
C HIS A 150 -5.47 2.86 -15.44
N GLY A 151 -6.23 1.98 -14.82
CA GLY A 151 -7.18 1.11 -15.53
C GLY A 151 -6.55 0.06 -16.45
N ASP A 152 -5.21 -0.06 -16.49
CA ASP A 152 -4.48 -0.99 -17.34
C ASP A 152 -4.35 -2.37 -16.66
N LEU A 153 -5.18 -3.32 -17.09
CA LEU A 153 -5.15 -4.67 -16.54
C LEU A 153 -3.86 -5.42 -16.87
N THR A 154 -3.29 -5.20 -18.05
CA THR A 154 -2.04 -5.85 -18.46
C THR A 154 -0.88 -5.40 -17.62
N VAL A 155 -0.73 -4.08 -17.41
CA VAL A 155 0.29 -3.48 -16.54
C VAL A 155 0.08 -3.94 -15.09
N THR A 156 -1.15 -4.00 -14.61
CA THR A 156 -1.49 -4.51 -13.27
C THR A 156 -0.97 -5.93 -13.08
N LEU A 157 -1.23 -6.84 -14.02
CA LEU A 157 -0.78 -8.23 -13.94
C LEU A 157 0.74 -8.36 -14.06
N ILE A 158 1.38 -7.54 -14.90
CA ILE A 158 2.86 -7.49 -15.02
C ILE A 158 3.47 -7.06 -13.70
N ALA A 159 2.96 -6.01 -13.07
CA ALA A 159 3.44 -5.52 -11.78
C ALA A 159 3.36 -6.58 -10.68
N LEU A 160 2.21 -7.25 -10.57
CA LEU A 160 2.00 -8.30 -9.58
C LEU A 160 2.89 -9.54 -9.83
N LYS A 161 3.16 -9.88 -11.11
CA LYS A 161 4.12 -10.93 -11.48
C LYS A 161 5.56 -10.55 -11.14
N LEU A 162 5.98 -9.33 -11.44
CA LEU A 162 7.31 -8.81 -11.09
C LEU A 162 7.51 -8.76 -9.58
N ALA A 163 6.45 -8.42 -8.84
CA ALA A 163 6.40 -8.50 -7.40
C ALA A 163 6.53 -9.94 -6.88
N GLY A 164 6.33 -10.96 -7.73
CA GLY A 164 6.37 -12.38 -7.35
C GLY A 164 5.23 -12.76 -6.40
N VAL A 165 4.08 -12.09 -6.49
CA VAL A 165 2.94 -12.30 -5.59
C VAL A 165 1.76 -13.00 -6.26
N ILE A 166 1.86 -13.24 -7.57
CA ILE A 166 0.92 -14.08 -8.35
C ILE A 166 1.70 -14.99 -9.30
N SER A 167 1.05 -16.07 -9.80
CA SER A 167 1.66 -16.95 -10.82
C SER A 167 1.94 -16.19 -12.12
N LYS A 168 3.03 -16.58 -12.79
CA LYS A 168 3.40 -16.07 -14.13
C LYS A 168 2.36 -16.44 -15.21
N ASP A 169 1.56 -17.47 -14.99
CA ASP A 169 0.57 -18.00 -15.94
C ASP A 169 -0.78 -17.27 -15.90
N ILE A 170 -0.89 -16.20 -15.11
CA ILE A 170 -2.09 -15.36 -15.07
C ILE A 170 -2.00 -14.29 -16.18
N PHE A 171 -3.01 -14.23 -17.02
CA PHE A 171 -3.18 -13.27 -18.11
C PHE A 171 -4.59 -12.65 -18.06
N PRO A 172 -4.89 -11.58 -18.81
CA PRO A 172 -6.22 -10.96 -18.79
C PRO A 172 -7.36 -11.96 -19.06
N TYR A 173 -7.17 -12.95 -19.96
CA TYR A 173 -8.20 -13.93 -20.32
C TYR A 173 -8.48 -14.99 -19.22
N ASN A 174 -7.59 -15.17 -18.25
CA ASN A 174 -7.78 -16.14 -17.16
C ASN A 174 -7.62 -15.51 -15.76
N VAL A 175 -7.78 -14.18 -15.66
CA VAL A 175 -7.57 -13.40 -14.42
C VAL A 175 -8.47 -13.83 -13.26
N GLN A 176 -9.64 -14.45 -13.54
CA GLN A 176 -10.50 -15.03 -12.52
C GLN A 176 -9.80 -16.10 -11.67
N ASN A 177 -8.75 -16.75 -12.21
CA ASN A 177 -7.96 -17.77 -11.53
C ASN A 177 -6.84 -17.19 -10.67
N ILE A 178 -6.73 -15.85 -10.57
CA ILE A 178 -5.66 -15.19 -9.81
C ILE A 178 -5.66 -15.64 -8.34
N GLN A 179 -4.48 -15.99 -7.84
CA GLN A 179 -4.25 -16.46 -6.47
C GLN A 179 -3.00 -15.77 -5.92
N TRP A 180 -3.01 -15.51 -4.61
CA TRP A 180 -1.85 -15.02 -3.89
C TRP A 180 -0.78 -16.11 -3.74
N THR A 181 0.44 -15.82 -4.18
CA THR A 181 1.61 -16.69 -4.03
C THR A 181 2.75 -16.02 -3.26
N GLY A 182 2.52 -14.81 -2.75
CA GLY A 182 3.54 -13.97 -2.13
C GLY A 182 3.92 -14.33 -0.69
N GLY A 183 3.28 -15.37 -0.08
CA GLY A 183 3.53 -15.71 1.33
C GLY A 183 3.25 -14.51 2.25
N SER A 184 4.18 -14.20 3.16
CA SER A 184 4.10 -13.08 4.10
C SER A 184 4.54 -11.73 3.52
N THR A 185 4.68 -11.61 2.19
CA THR A 185 5.02 -10.34 1.52
C THR A 185 3.92 -9.30 1.73
N TRP A 186 4.33 -8.05 1.95
CA TRP A 186 3.44 -6.90 1.93
C TRP A 186 3.60 -6.12 0.63
N VAL A 187 2.48 -5.77 0.02
CA VAL A 187 2.41 -4.92 -1.17
C VAL A 187 1.68 -3.63 -0.81
N VAL A 188 2.23 -2.49 -1.19
CA VAL A 188 1.56 -1.19 -1.16
C VAL A 188 1.37 -0.73 -2.60
N GLN A 189 0.12 -0.58 -3.02
CA GLN A 189 -0.22 0.05 -4.29
C GLN A 189 -0.54 1.52 -4.03
N LEU A 190 0.18 2.42 -4.69
CA LEU A 190 0.31 3.83 -4.32
C LEU A 190 -0.86 4.74 -4.75
N GLY A 191 -1.98 4.19 -5.19
CA GLY A 191 -3.12 4.96 -5.72
C GLY A 191 -3.16 4.96 -7.24
N ASP A 192 -4.11 5.70 -7.82
CA ASP A 192 -4.34 5.79 -9.26
C ASP A 192 -4.51 4.41 -9.92
N GLN A 193 -5.42 3.61 -9.38
CA GLN A 193 -5.79 2.31 -9.94
C GLN A 193 -6.69 2.43 -11.18
N ILE A 194 -7.38 3.56 -11.31
CA ILE A 194 -8.43 3.83 -12.28
C ILE A 194 -8.05 4.93 -13.27
N ASP A 195 -8.93 5.19 -14.23
CA ASP A 195 -8.79 6.23 -15.27
C ASP A 195 -7.76 5.88 -16.35
N ARG A 196 -8.24 5.18 -17.39
CA ARG A 196 -7.42 4.65 -18.48
C ARG A 196 -7.03 5.70 -19.54
N CYS A 197 -7.82 6.76 -19.67
CA CYS A 197 -7.56 7.76 -20.70
C CYS A 197 -6.27 8.56 -20.42
N ARG A 198 -5.39 8.59 -21.41
CA ARG A 198 -4.15 9.35 -21.40
C ARG A 198 -4.06 10.13 -22.69
N PRO A 199 -4.70 11.32 -22.76
CA PRO A 199 -4.65 12.16 -23.94
C PRO A 199 -3.19 12.60 -24.19
N ASP A 200 -2.79 12.66 -25.47
CA ASP A 200 -1.46 13.16 -25.87
C ASP A 200 -1.25 14.61 -25.44
N ASP A 201 -2.31 15.39 -25.42
CA ASP A 201 -2.36 16.74 -24.89
C ASP A 201 -3.17 16.76 -23.59
N TRP A 202 -2.53 17.13 -22.49
CA TRP A 202 -3.17 17.25 -21.18
C TRP A 202 -4.28 18.31 -21.10
N VAL A 203 -4.38 19.17 -22.10
CA VAL A 203 -5.48 20.13 -22.23
C VAL A 203 -6.75 19.44 -22.71
N LYS A 204 -6.62 18.35 -23.47
CA LYS A 204 -7.76 17.59 -23.97
C LYS A 204 -8.47 16.83 -22.86
N ASN A 205 -9.78 16.81 -22.93
CA ASN A 205 -10.65 16.12 -21.99
C ASN A 205 -11.22 14.88 -22.67
N CYS A 206 -10.93 13.70 -22.16
CA CYS A 206 -11.40 12.42 -22.71
C CYS A 206 -12.93 12.28 -22.75
N VAL A 207 -13.65 13.06 -21.93
CA VAL A 207 -15.12 13.12 -21.95
C VAL A 207 -15.63 13.90 -23.16
N ALA A 208 -14.92 14.96 -23.57
CA ALA A 208 -15.31 15.78 -24.72
C ALA A 208 -14.81 15.19 -26.05
N ASP A 209 -13.58 14.67 -26.08
CA ASP A 209 -12.87 14.23 -27.29
C ASP A 209 -12.76 12.70 -27.34
N LEU A 210 -13.89 12.00 -27.49
CA LEU A 210 -13.97 10.53 -27.47
C LEU A 210 -13.14 9.87 -28.58
N ASP A 211 -12.94 10.55 -29.70
CA ASP A 211 -12.24 10.01 -30.86
C ASP A 211 -10.70 10.06 -30.70
N ASP A 212 -10.21 10.81 -29.74
CA ASP A 212 -8.78 10.92 -29.42
C ASP A 212 -8.29 9.87 -28.38
N VAL A 213 -9.18 9.00 -27.94
CA VAL A 213 -8.84 7.96 -26.95
C VAL A 213 -8.17 6.77 -27.64
N VAL A 214 -6.84 6.67 -27.49
CA VAL A 214 -6.03 5.64 -28.19
C VAL A 214 -6.11 4.29 -27.46
N GLU A 215 -6.13 4.30 -26.13
CA GLU A 215 -6.11 3.08 -25.31
C GLU A 215 -7.35 3.08 -24.42
N ASP A 216 -8.38 2.38 -24.86
CA ASP A 216 -9.70 2.35 -24.21
C ASP A 216 -9.95 0.96 -23.62
N GLU A 217 -9.94 0.88 -22.29
CA GLU A 217 -10.21 -0.34 -21.52
C GLU A 217 -11.25 -0.06 -20.44
N GLY A 218 -12.06 -1.04 -20.12
CA GLY A 218 -13.06 -0.97 -19.04
C GLY A 218 -12.71 -1.97 -17.93
N ASN A 219 -11.63 -1.72 -17.18
CA ASN A 219 -11.09 -2.67 -16.22
C ASN A 219 -10.97 -2.11 -14.79
N ASN A 220 -11.55 -0.94 -14.49
CA ASN A 220 -11.42 -0.33 -13.15
C ASN A 220 -11.90 -1.25 -12.04
N MET A 221 -13.12 -1.77 -12.18
CA MET A 221 -13.71 -2.64 -11.17
C MET A 221 -12.97 -3.96 -11.04
N MET A 222 -12.48 -4.49 -12.16
CA MET A 222 -11.68 -5.72 -12.16
C MET A 222 -10.37 -5.52 -11.38
N ILE A 223 -9.66 -4.42 -11.60
CA ILE A 223 -8.41 -4.10 -10.90
C ILE A 223 -8.68 -3.94 -9.40
N ILE A 224 -9.68 -3.16 -9.01
CA ILE A 224 -10.07 -3.01 -7.61
C ILE A 224 -10.35 -4.38 -6.96
N GLN A 225 -11.12 -5.25 -7.64
CA GLN A 225 -11.45 -6.59 -7.14
C GLN A 225 -10.23 -7.51 -7.03
N ILE A 226 -9.27 -7.42 -7.97
CA ILE A 226 -8.01 -8.16 -7.89
C ILE A 226 -7.28 -7.81 -6.59
N PHE A 227 -7.08 -6.54 -6.29
CA PHE A 227 -6.38 -6.12 -5.09
C PHE A 227 -7.13 -6.54 -3.82
N GLN A 228 -8.45 -6.43 -3.78
CA GLN A 228 -9.29 -6.92 -2.67
C GLN A 228 -9.12 -8.43 -2.45
N LYS A 229 -9.22 -9.21 -3.54
CA LYS A 229 -9.08 -10.67 -3.51
C LYS A 229 -7.70 -11.08 -3.00
N LEU A 230 -6.66 -10.43 -3.51
CA LEU A 230 -5.29 -10.72 -3.12
C LEU A 230 -5.01 -10.34 -1.66
N ASP A 231 -5.52 -9.20 -1.14
CA ASP A 231 -5.39 -8.84 0.28
C ASP A 231 -6.10 -9.86 1.19
N ALA A 232 -7.31 -10.27 0.82
CA ALA A 232 -8.04 -11.29 1.58
C ALA A 232 -7.32 -12.64 1.64
N GLN A 233 -6.57 -13.01 0.60
CA GLN A 233 -5.76 -14.23 0.56
C GLN A 233 -4.43 -14.04 1.30
N ALA A 234 -3.76 -12.90 1.11
CA ALA A 234 -2.49 -12.56 1.75
C ALA A 234 -2.60 -12.56 3.27
N LYS A 235 -3.67 -11.98 3.82
CA LYS A 235 -3.95 -11.95 5.26
C LYS A 235 -3.93 -13.32 5.91
N LYS A 236 -4.35 -14.35 5.21
CA LYS A 236 -4.38 -15.75 5.73
C LYS A 236 -2.99 -16.35 5.96
N VAL A 237 -1.97 -15.75 5.35
CA VAL A 237 -0.58 -16.24 5.39
C VAL A 237 0.40 -15.16 5.90
N GLY A 238 -0.13 -14.15 6.63
CA GLY A 238 0.68 -13.07 7.22
C GLY A 238 1.14 -12.00 6.24
N GLY A 239 0.68 -12.03 5.00
CA GLY A 239 0.91 -10.99 4.00
C GLY A 239 -0.18 -9.92 4.00
N ARG A 240 -0.01 -8.87 3.20
CA ARG A 240 -0.98 -7.80 2.99
C ARG A 240 -0.88 -7.23 1.58
N VAL A 241 -2.00 -6.71 1.09
CA VAL A 241 -2.04 -5.86 -0.10
C VAL A 241 -2.80 -4.58 0.26
N LEU A 242 -2.06 -3.53 0.57
CA LEU A 242 -2.60 -2.23 0.96
C LEU A 242 -2.76 -1.36 -0.29
N GLY A 243 -3.94 -0.80 -0.49
CA GLY A 243 -4.18 0.25 -1.48
C GLY A 243 -4.11 1.62 -0.85
N MET A 244 -3.50 2.57 -1.55
CA MET A 244 -3.56 3.99 -1.19
C MET A 244 -4.58 4.73 -2.06
N ILE A 245 -4.93 5.92 -1.64
CA ILE A 245 -5.78 6.84 -2.40
C ILE A 245 -4.86 7.72 -3.24
N GLY A 246 -5.08 7.74 -4.56
CA GLY A 246 -4.47 8.69 -5.47
C GLY A 246 -5.44 9.83 -5.84
N ASN A 247 -4.96 10.77 -6.64
CA ASN A 247 -5.82 11.87 -7.08
C ASN A 247 -6.95 11.40 -7.99
N HIS A 248 -6.76 10.35 -8.79
CA HIS A 248 -7.80 9.82 -9.68
C HIS A 248 -8.96 9.17 -8.91
N GLU A 249 -8.70 8.48 -7.80
CA GLU A 249 -9.76 8.00 -6.93
C GLU A 249 -10.62 9.17 -6.40
N LEU A 250 -9.98 10.23 -5.90
CA LEU A 250 -10.69 11.40 -5.35
C LEU A 250 -11.40 12.20 -6.44
N MET A 251 -10.76 12.40 -7.60
CA MET A 251 -11.36 13.07 -8.75
C MET A 251 -12.67 12.41 -9.17
N ASN A 252 -12.71 11.08 -9.24
CA ASN A 252 -13.93 10.35 -9.58
C ASN A 252 -15.03 10.53 -8.54
N ILE A 253 -14.69 10.48 -7.24
CA ILE A 253 -15.65 10.72 -6.16
C ILE A 253 -16.14 12.19 -6.18
N ASP A 254 -15.28 13.13 -6.58
CA ASP A 254 -15.59 14.55 -6.76
C ASP A 254 -16.26 14.88 -8.10
N ARG A 255 -16.64 13.86 -8.87
CA ARG A 255 -17.36 13.95 -10.17
C ARG A 255 -16.52 14.56 -11.29
N TYR A 256 -15.22 14.54 -11.20
CA TYR A 256 -14.32 15.04 -12.22
C TYR A 256 -13.75 13.86 -13.06
N PHE A 257 -14.34 13.61 -14.23
CA PHE A 257 -14.08 12.43 -15.06
C PHE A 257 -13.19 12.69 -16.27
N ARG A 258 -12.35 13.71 -16.21
CA ARG A 258 -11.50 14.13 -17.33
C ARG A 258 -10.67 13.01 -17.94
N TYR A 259 -10.26 12.03 -17.14
CA TYR A 259 -9.35 10.96 -17.53
C TYR A 259 -10.03 9.59 -17.66
N VAL A 260 -11.35 9.58 -17.61
CA VAL A 260 -12.13 8.35 -17.76
C VAL A 260 -12.30 8.03 -19.24
N SER A 261 -11.96 6.82 -19.66
CA SER A 261 -12.13 6.39 -21.04
C SER A 261 -13.59 5.94 -21.32
N PRO A 262 -14.04 5.93 -22.59
CA PRO A 262 -15.40 5.55 -22.93
C PRO A 262 -15.81 4.16 -22.41
N LYS A 263 -14.95 3.16 -22.48
CA LYS A 263 -15.26 1.81 -21.95
C LYS A 263 -15.38 1.79 -20.44
N GLU A 264 -14.64 2.63 -19.72
CA GLU A 264 -14.75 2.75 -18.26
C GLU A 264 -16.11 3.31 -17.82
N PHE A 265 -16.74 4.18 -18.63
CA PHE A 265 -18.12 4.57 -18.38
C PHE A 265 -19.09 3.40 -18.59
N LEU A 266 -18.84 2.55 -19.58
CA LEU A 266 -19.69 1.39 -19.89
C LEU A 266 -19.58 0.25 -18.87
N GLU A 267 -18.58 0.23 -18.00
CA GLU A 267 -18.47 -0.78 -16.92
C GLU A 267 -19.74 -0.88 -16.08
N PHE A 268 -20.42 0.27 -15.86
CA PHE A 268 -21.58 0.39 -14.99
C PHE A 268 -22.92 0.33 -15.72
N VAL A 269 -22.87 0.18 -17.03
CA VAL A 269 -24.06 0.10 -17.90
C VAL A 269 -24.47 -1.36 -18.08
N PRO A 270 -25.78 -1.69 -18.00
CA PRO A 270 -26.25 -3.03 -18.33
C PRO A 270 -25.79 -3.48 -19.72
N PRO A 271 -25.35 -4.75 -19.90
CA PRO A 271 -24.80 -5.21 -21.17
C PRO A 271 -25.70 -4.96 -22.40
N ALA A 272 -27.02 -5.04 -22.24
CA ALA A 272 -27.97 -4.79 -23.29
C ALA A 272 -28.01 -3.36 -23.84
N GLU A 273 -27.50 -2.39 -23.03
CA GLU A 273 -27.54 -0.96 -23.34
C GLU A 273 -26.19 -0.41 -23.82
N ARG A 274 -25.11 -1.22 -23.82
CA ARG A 274 -23.75 -0.77 -24.11
C ARG A 274 -23.47 -0.41 -25.57
N ASN A 275 -24.45 -0.53 -26.45
CA ASN A 275 -24.35 -0.18 -27.87
C ASN A 275 -24.49 1.33 -28.15
N ARG A 276 -24.92 2.13 -27.17
CA ARG A 276 -25.03 3.58 -27.29
C ARG A 276 -23.65 4.23 -27.02
N LYS A 277 -23.29 5.23 -27.85
CA LYS A 277 -22.03 5.97 -27.70
C LYS A 277 -22.17 7.18 -26.78
N LYS A 278 -23.27 7.92 -26.90
CA LYS A 278 -23.51 9.17 -26.16
C LYS A 278 -24.90 9.19 -25.53
N THR A 279 -25.03 10.00 -24.49
CA THR A 279 -26.30 10.41 -23.89
C THR A 279 -26.96 11.49 -24.77
N ASP A 280 -28.23 11.81 -24.49
CA ASP A 280 -28.97 12.83 -25.28
C ASP A 280 -28.38 14.23 -25.12
N ASP A 281 -27.68 14.52 -24.02
CA ASP A 281 -26.97 15.75 -23.71
C ASP A 281 -25.46 15.71 -24.08
N GLY A 282 -25.03 14.69 -24.83
CA GLY A 282 -23.74 14.62 -25.48
C GLY A 282 -22.58 14.02 -24.67
N TYR A 283 -22.80 13.62 -23.41
CA TYR A 283 -21.78 12.92 -22.63
C TYR A 283 -21.56 11.48 -23.11
N PRO A 284 -20.41 10.85 -22.79
CA PRO A 284 -20.21 9.42 -23.03
C PRO A 284 -21.34 8.59 -22.41
N TYR A 285 -21.84 7.58 -23.14
CA TYR A 285 -22.88 6.73 -22.57
C TYR A 285 -22.32 5.99 -21.33
N GLY A 286 -23.09 5.99 -20.25
CA GLY A 286 -22.64 5.50 -18.94
C GLY A 286 -22.15 6.60 -17.99
N TYR A 287 -22.01 7.85 -18.44
CA TYR A 287 -21.59 8.97 -17.59
C TYR A 287 -22.41 9.08 -16.29
N TYR A 288 -23.72 9.06 -16.39
CA TYR A 288 -24.62 9.14 -15.24
C TYR A 288 -24.63 7.88 -14.36
N HIS A 289 -24.34 6.71 -14.96
CA HIS A 289 -24.12 5.48 -14.19
C HIS A 289 -22.86 5.59 -13.32
N ARG A 290 -21.76 6.10 -13.89
CA ARG A 290 -20.51 6.33 -13.16
C ARG A 290 -20.69 7.37 -12.04
N LEU A 291 -21.39 8.49 -12.31
CA LEU A 291 -21.73 9.49 -11.29
C LEU A 291 -22.40 8.88 -10.06
N LYS A 292 -23.35 7.96 -10.29
CA LYS A 292 -24.06 7.28 -9.20
C LYS A 292 -23.17 6.31 -8.43
N VAL A 293 -22.30 5.57 -9.13
CA VAL A 293 -21.43 4.56 -8.53
C VAL A 293 -20.33 5.20 -7.69
N PHE A 294 -19.76 6.32 -8.18
CA PHE A 294 -18.71 7.07 -7.51
C PHE A 294 -19.23 8.19 -6.59
N GLU A 295 -20.51 8.23 -6.28
CA GLU A 295 -21.03 9.24 -5.35
C GLU A 295 -20.42 9.09 -3.95
N ARG A 296 -20.19 10.21 -3.27
CA ARG A 296 -19.77 10.24 -1.85
C ARG A 296 -20.78 9.49 -0.97
N GLY A 297 -20.28 8.66 -0.08
CA GLY A 297 -21.12 7.79 0.76
C GLY A 297 -21.69 6.56 0.03
N GLY A 298 -21.43 6.42 -1.29
CA GLY A 298 -21.74 5.23 -2.07
C GLY A 298 -20.79 4.05 -1.80
N ASN A 299 -20.97 2.94 -2.49
CA ASN A 299 -20.22 1.72 -2.22
C ASN A 299 -18.72 1.86 -2.50
N ILE A 300 -18.34 2.54 -3.60
CA ILE A 300 -16.93 2.76 -3.96
C ILE A 300 -16.28 3.71 -2.95
N ALA A 301 -16.94 4.81 -2.63
CA ALA A 301 -16.44 5.76 -1.63
C ALA A 301 -16.26 5.11 -0.25
N LYS A 302 -17.21 4.26 0.18
CA LYS A 302 -17.08 3.47 1.41
C LYS A 302 -15.91 2.49 1.35
N HIS A 303 -15.72 1.82 0.20
CA HIS A 303 -14.58 0.93 0.03
C HIS A 303 -13.27 1.70 0.17
N TYR A 304 -13.12 2.85 -0.49
CA TYR A 304 -11.92 3.69 -0.38
C TYR A 304 -11.70 4.16 1.06
N ALA A 305 -12.74 4.67 1.71
CA ALA A 305 -12.67 5.16 3.10
C ALA A 305 -12.22 4.09 4.11
N LEU A 306 -12.65 2.84 3.92
CA LEU A 306 -12.42 1.75 4.89
C LEU A 306 -11.18 0.91 4.58
N GLN A 307 -10.78 0.81 3.31
CA GLN A 307 -9.71 -0.10 2.87
C GLN A 307 -8.44 0.61 2.39
N LYS A 308 -8.52 1.91 2.08
CA LYS A 308 -7.38 2.68 1.59
C LYS A 308 -6.97 3.77 2.59
N LYS A 309 -5.74 4.27 2.45
CA LYS A 309 -5.20 5.40 3.21
C LYS A 309 -4.63 6.45 2.25
N SER A 310 -4.64 7.71 2.68
CA SER A 310 -3.96 8.79 1.96
C SER A 310 -2.44 8.74 2.19
N ILE A 311 -2.04 8.43 3.43
CA ILE A 311 -0.65 8.31 3.84
C ILE A 311 -0.52 7.05 4.70
N THR A 312 0.55 6.28 4.48
CA THR A 312 0.81 5.04 5.22
C THR A 312 2.28 4.94 5.61
N ILE A 313 2.55 4.46 6.83
CA ILE A 313 3.90 4.15 7.31
C ILE A 313 4.01 2.65 7.58
N ILE A 314 5.06 2.01 7.06
CA ILE A 314 5.38 0.61 7.34
C ILE A 314 6.84 0.52 7.78
N GLY A 315 7.04 0.32 9.08
CA GLY A 315 8.37 0.39 9.69
C GLY A 315 8.98 1.78 9.54
N LYS A 316 10.03 1.88 8.73
CA LYS A 316 10.72 3.15 8.41
C LYS A 316 10.38 3.71 7.03
N ASN A 317 9.40 3.14 6.35
CA ASN A 317 9.03 3.56 5.00
C ASN A 317 7.70 4.31 5.05
N LEU A 318 7.70 5.53 4.55
CA LEU A 318 6.51 6.35 4.38
C LEU A 318 6.06 6.27 2.93
N PHE A 319 4.75 6.12 2.72
CA PHE A 319 4.11 6.03 1.41
C PHE A 319 3.04 7.10 1.30
N VAL A 320 3.08 7.82 0.19
CA VAL A 320 2.13 8.85 -0.22
C VAL A 320 2.06 8.83 -1.75
N HIS A 321 0.90 9.17 -2.33
CA HIS A 321 0.73 9.13 -3.79
C HIS A 321 1.49 10.26 -4.50
N GLY A 322 1.27 11.50 -4.09
CA GLY A 322 1.95 12.66 -4.68
C GLY A 322 3.24 13.01 -3.95
N GLY A 323 3.14 13.71 -2.84
CA GLY A 323 4.27 14.12 -2.01
C GLY A 323 3.82 14.73 -0.69
N LEU A 324 4.73 14.86 0.26
CA LEU A 324 4.49 15.59 1.51
C LEU A 324 5.37 16.82 1.55
N SER A 325 4.77 18.00 1.65
CA SER A 325 5.50 19.23 1.93
C SER A 325 5.71 19.42 3.42
N HIS A 326 6.77 20.15 3.78
CA HIS A 326 7.00 20.56 5.15
C HIS A 326 5.84 21.39 5.71
N GLU A 327 5.22 22.21 4.87
CA GLU A 327 4.05 23.01 5.25
C GLU A 327 2.87 22.14 5.63
N LEU A 328 2.53 21.13 4.80
CA LEU A 328 1.44 20.20 5.07
C LEU A 328 1.59 19.51 6.44
N VAL A 329 2.76 18.91 6.70
CA VAL A 329 2.98 18.17 7.97
C VAL A 329 3.19 19.07 9.19
N SER A 330 3.42 20.37 8.96
CA SER A 330 3.42 21.37 10.03
C SER A 330 2.02 21.79 10.46
N LYS A 331 1.06 21.72 9.52
CA LYS A 331 -0.37 22.04 9.75
C LYS A 331 -1.13 20.84 10.29
N TYR A 332 -0.94 19.66 9.70
CA TYR A 332 -1.74 18.47 9.93
C TYR A 332 -0.90 17.24 10.20
N SER A 333 -1.31 16.43 11.17
CA SER A 333 -0.74 15.10 11.37
C SER A 333 -1.22 14.13 10.28
N ILE A 334 -0.48 13.04 10.05
CA ILE A 334 -0.87 11.97 9.13
C ILE A 334 -2.25 11.39 9.48
N HIS A 335 -2.52 11.27 10.77
CA HIS A 335 -3.81 10.77 11.23
C HIS A 335 -4.95 11.71 10.86
N GLU A 336 -4.78 13.02 11.05
CA GLU A 336 -5.80 14.02 10.67
C GLU A 336 -6.06 14.00 9.16
N ILE A 337 -5.01 13.96 8.33
CA ILE A 337 -5.16 13.86 6.88
C ILE A 337 -5.95 12.60 6.49
N ASN A 338 -5.59 11.44 7.03
CA ASN A 338 -6.28 10.19 6.75
C ASN A 338 -7.76 10.23 7.19
N GLU A 339 -8.06 10.78 8.37
CA GLU A 339 -9.43 10.85 8.90
C GLU A 339 -10.29 11.89 8.16
N VAL A 340 -9.73 13.04 7.79
CA VAL A 340 -10.45 14.04 6.98
C VAL A 340 -10.89 13.46 5.65
N VAL A 341 -9.98 12.83 4.91
CA VAL A 341 -10.30 12.19 3.62
C VAL A 341 -11.33 11.07 3.78
N LYS A 342 -11.17 10.24 4.79
CA LYS A 342 -12.13 9.16 5.10
C LYS A 342 -13.52 9.71 5.39
N LYS A 343 -13.65 10.73 6.24
CA LYS A 343 -14.92 11.34 6.58
C LYS A 343 -15.56 12.01 5.37
N TRP A 344 -14.76 12.71 4.55
CA TRP A 344 -15.25 13.30 3.31
C TRP A 344 -15.81 12.24 2.35
N LEU A 345 -15.12 11.12 2.17
CA LEU A 345 -15.60 9.99 1.37
C LEU A 345 -16.93 9.43 1.89
N LEU A 346 -17.13 9.43 3.21
CA LEU A 346 -18.34 8.91 3.88
C LEU A 346 -19.46 9.92 4.02
N LYS A 347 -19.28 11.19 3.64
CA LYS A 347 -20.19 12.32 3.94
C LYS A 347 -20.42 12.52 5.44
N GLN A 348 -19.36 12.39 6.24
CA GLN A 348 -19.40 12.49 7.70
C GLN A 348 -18.52 13.63 8.23
N GLU A 349 -17.92 14.42 7.35
CA GLU A 349 -17.08 15.55 7.70
C GLU A 349 -17.89 16.70 8.28
N THR A 350 -17.27 17.44 9.18
CA THR A 350 -17.72 18.76 9.63
C THR A 350 -17.34 19.82 8.60
N LYS A 351 -17.92 21.02 8.69
CA LYS A 351 -17.54 22.16 7.82
C LYS A 351 -16.04 22.49 7.90
N GLN A 352 -15.45 22.35 9.08
CA GLN A 352 -14.02 22.60 9.26
C GLN A 352 -13.19 21.53 8.56
N GLU A 353 -13.57 20.26 8.67
CA GLU A 353 -12.91 19.15 7.97
C GLU A 353 -13.09 19.22 6.45
N GLU A 354 -14.22 19.74 5.97
CA GLU A 354 -14.41 20.02 4.54
C GLU A 354 -13.43 21.10 4.04
N GLN A 355 -13.22 22.18 4.81
CA GLN A 355 -12.21 23.20 4.49
C GLN A 355 -10.81 22.62 4.43
N VAL A 356 -10.44 21.74 5.37
CA VAL A 356 -9.15 21.04 5.35
C VAL A 356 -9.05 20.15 4.11
N PHE A 357 -10.14 19.44 3.74
CA PHE A 357 -10.15 18.62 2.53
C PHE A 357 -9.95 19.48 1.27
N ASP A 358 -10.60 20.62 1.18
CA ASP A 358 -10.45 21.56 0.06
C ASP A 358 -8.99 22.04 -0.05
N GLU A 359 -8.38 22.43 1.05
CA GLU A 359 -6.97 22.87 1.08
C GLU A 359 -6.01 21.77 0.60
N ILE A 360 -6.17 20.52 1.07
CA ILE A 360 -5.25 19.41 0.73
C ILE A 360 -5.55 18.74 -0.61
N PHE A 361 -6.68 19.00 -1.23
CA PHE A 361 -7.06 18.34 -2.49
C PHE A 361 -7.44 19.29 -3.62
N ARG A 362 -8.18 20.39 -3.35
CA ARG A 362 -8.73 21.24 -4.41
C ARG A 362 -7.91 22.51 -4.66
N ASP A 363 -7.43 23.17 -3.60
CA ASP A 363 -6.96 24.54 -3.66
C ASP A 363 -5.46 24.67 -4.00
N ASP A 364 -4.61 23.80 -3.45
CA ASP A 364 -3.17 23.91 -3.58
C ASP A 364 -2.51 22.57 -3.97
N ASP A 365 -1.91 22.51 -5.15
CA ASP A 365 -1.22 21.33 -5.63
C ASP A 365 0.06 21.04 -4.82
N ASP A 366 0.77 22.04 -4.33
CA ASP A 366 2.01 21.86 -3.57
C ASP A 366 1.75 21.35 -2.14
N LEU A 367 0.59 21.70 -1.56
CA LEU A 367 0.13 21.13 -0.27
C LEU A 367 -0.50 19.75 -0.42
N SER A 368 -0.96 19.40 -1.61
CA SER A 368 -1.74 18.19 -1.83
C SER A 368 -0.88 16.93 -1.71
N PRO A 369 -1.14 16.00 -0.76
CA PRO A 369 -0.48 14.70 -0.72
C PRO A 369 -0.83 13.82 -1.91
N PHE A 370 -1.81 14.22 -2.74
CA PHE A 370 -2.28 13.49 -3.91
C PHE A 370 -1.73 14.05 -5.22
N ARG A 371 -1.44 15.35 -5.30
CA ARG A 371 -1.06 16.03 -6.55
C ARG A 371 0.33 16.65 -6.54
N SER A 372 0.93 16.82 -5.37
CA SER A 372 2.26 17.42 -5.23
C SER A 372 3.31 16.75 -6.11
N ARG A 373 4.10 17.55 -6.78
CA ARG A 373 5.23 17.12 -7.63
C ARG A 373 6.57 17.64 -7.11
N LEU A 374 6.64 18.01 -5.84
CA LEU A 374 7.84 18.56 -5.20
C LEU A 374 9.08 17.68 -5.42
N TYR A 375 8.91 16.36 -5.40
CA TYR A 375 10.02 15.39 -5.55
C TYR A 375 10.31 15.00 -7.00
N ASN A 376 9.52 15.50 -7.99
CA ASN A 376 9.66 15.17 -9.41
C ASN A 376 10.33 16.28 -10.22
N LYS A 377 10.68 17.42 -9.61
CA LYS A 377 11.38 18.51 -10.29
C LYS A 377 12.83 18.09 -10.54
N ALA A 378 13.16 17.85 -11.81
CA ALA A 378 14.47 17.33 -12.24
C ALA A 378 15.63 18.35 -12.08
N ASP A 379 15.35 19.61 -11.76
CA ASP A 379 16.27 20.75 -11.96
C ASP A 379 16.81 21.38 -10.66
N GLY A 380 16.70 20.69 -9.52
CA GLY A 380 17.41 21.13 -8.30
C GLY A 380 16.94 22.42 -7.62
N GLU A 381 15.89 23.05 -8.13
CA GLU A 381 15.33 24.31 -7.59
C GLU A 381 14.15 24.10 -6.62
N GLY A 382 13.95 22.88 -6.12
CA GLY A 382 12.97 22.61 -5.09
C GLY A 382 13.64 22.30 -3.75
N GLU A 383 12.92 22.47 -2.64
CA GLU A 383 13.34 22.11 -1.26
C GLU A 383 13.65 20.60 -1.06
N THR A 384 13.96 19.89 -2.12
CA THR A 384 14.36 18.47 -2.15
C THR A 384 15.83 18.28 -1.78
N THR A 385 16.34 19.11 -0.88
CA THR A 385 17.60 18.76 -0.21
C THR A 385 17.33 17.59 0.73
N LEU A 386 18.27 16.67 0.82
CA LEU A 386 18.25 15.57 1.79
C LEU A 386 17.87 16.07 3.19
N GLU A 387 18.34 17.26 3.57
CA GLU A 387 18.04 17.97 4.81
C GLU A 387 16.54 18.32 4.96
N GLY A 388 15.86 18.71 3.91
CA GLY A 388 14.42 18.97 3.94
C GLY A 388 13.60 17.70 4.18
N VAL A 389 14.00 16.59 3.56
CA VAL A 389 13.37 15.27 3.78
C VAL A 389 13.65 14.76 5.20
N GLU A 390 14.86 14.92 5.71
CA GLU A 390 15.22 14.53 7.08
C GLU A 390 14.41 15.33 8.12
N LYS A 391 14.29 16.64 7.98
CA LYS A 391 13.43 17.49 8.84
C LYS A 391 11.96 17.09 8.79
N LEU A 392 11.47 16.64 7.65
CA LEU A 392 10.11 16.14 7.50
C LEU A 392 9.93 14.79 8.24
N LEU A 393 10.89 13.87 8.11
CA LEU A 393 10.84 12.56 8.76
C LEU A 393 10.95 12.65 10.29
N ASP A 394 11.64 13.66 10.82
CA ASP A 394 11.74 13.90 12.27
C ASP A 394 10.42 14.36 12.92
N ARG A 395 9.46 14.82 12.12
CA ARG A 395 8.14 15.29 12.57
C ARG A 395 7.02 14.27 12.39
N VAL A 396 7.24 13.27 11.54
CA VAL A 396 6.30 12.19 11.22
C VAL A 396 6.55 10.97 12.12
#